data_63e15a8eea2121ade7658f61aae81fdc
#
_entry.id   63e15a8eea2121ade7658f61aae81fdc
#
_cell.length_a   1.000
_cell.length_b   1.000
_cell.length_c   1.000
_cell.angle_alpha   90.00
_cell.angle_beta   90.00
_cell.angle_gamma   90.00
#
_symmetry.space_group_name_H-M   'P 1'
#
loop_
_entity.id
_entity.type
_entity.pdbx_description
1 polymer ?
#
loop_
_entity_poly.entity_id
_entity_poly.type
_entity_poly.pdbx_seq_one_letter_code
_entity_poly.pdbx_strand_id
1 'polypeptide(L)'
;MKVIIVSLFLSLLFSQKSLDIKKKSDSIVIDGTINELEWGNSVIAENFVEINPGNNSPSKTRTKVQVSYDTNNLYVAFHSFDNPELIRANQSKRDDIEDDDRVIISIDPRNDGVVEHYFSSNPFGNQLDGQKFGNSDRNSWDAIWYSSGRIVENGYEVEIAIPFSTFRSVNTDNLHWRINFSRFIPRKEGTRMDSWMPVDRDNTCFPCQFGHLKGIQDVEIQSPIELLPSLVGSSENSFSSSLGFGIAFPMGKSASAEVTLNPDFSQVESNQTKIDINSQTALSYPETRPFFNEGIDLFNTGSFGWKPKVRTVYTRSINQPSLAAKVLGQKGNTQYGYLGS
;
A
#
# COMPACT_ATOMS: atom_id res chain seq x y z
N MET A 1 60.52 -11.22 -1.90
CA MET A 1 59.55 -10.71 -2.89
C MET A 1 58.15 -11.05 -2.33
N LYS A 2 57.50 -10.06 -1.68
CA LYS A 2 56.16 -10.25 -1.08
C LYS A 2 55.16 -9.85 -2.17
N VAL A 3 54.35 -10.80 -2.66
CA VAL A 3 53.25 -10.57 -3.56
C VAL A 3 52.07 -10.06 -2.74
N ILE A 4 51.68 -8.78 -2.93
CA ILE A 4 50.47 -8.20 -2.34
C ILE A 4 49.35 -8.54 -3.33
N ILE A 5 48.47 -9.47 -2.96
CA ILE A 5 47.23 -9.73 -3.65
C ILE A 5 46.23 -8.64 -3.22
N VAL A 6 46.03 -7.64 -4.09
CA VAL A 6 44.95 -6.67 -3.93
C VAL A 6 43.69 -7.34 -4.43
N SER A 7 42.86 -7.82 -3.52
CA SER A 7 41.51 -8.30 -3.80
C SER A 7 40.61 -7.09 -4.09
N LEU A 8 40.31 -6.88 -5.37
CA LEU A 8 39.35 -5.88 -5.80
C LEU A 8 37.95 -6.40 -5.47
N PHE A 9 37.40 -5.98 -4.33
CA PHE A 9 35.97 -6.16 -4.07
C PHE A 9 35.19 -5.24 -5.01
N LEU A 10 34.69 -5.82 -6.09
CA LEU A 10 33.72 -5.17 -6.98
C LEU A 10 32.36 -5.22 -6.24
N SER A 11 32.11 -4.23 -5.38
CA SER A 11 30.77 -4.00 -4.86
C SER A 11 29.90 -3.60 -6.05
N LEU A 12 29.04 -4.51 -6.50
CA LEU A 12 27.91 -4.20 -7.37
C LEU A 12 27.00 -3.25 -6.59
N LEU A 13 27.27 -1.96 -6.71
CA LEU A 13 26.34 -0.92 -6.31
C LEU A 13 25.13 -1.05 -7.25
N PHE A 14 24.07 -1.71 -6.80
CA PHE A 14 22.78 -1.62 -7.45
C PHE A 14 22.35 -0.16 -7.39
N SER A 15 22.54 0.55 -8.49
CA SER A 15 22.04 1.92 -8.62
C SER A 15 20.52 1.88 -8.51
N GLN A 16 19.97 2.58 -7.52
CA GLN A 16 18.52 2.75 -7.41
C GLN A 16 17.99 3.41 -8.68
N LYS A 17 17.02 2.75 -9.33
CA LYS A 17 16.35 3.29 -10.51
C LYS A 17 15.52 4.51 -10.11
N SER A 18 15.32 5.44 -11.04
CA SER A 18 14.54 6.66 -10.83
C SER A 18 13.63 6.92 -12.01
N LEU A 19 12.40 7.32 -11.74
CA LEU A 19 11.43 7.79 -12.71
C LEU A 19 11.20 9.28 -12.47
N ASP A 20 11.42 10.08 -13.50
CA ASP A 20 11.12 11.52 -13.49
C ASP A 20 9.86 11.73 -14.34
N ILE A 21 8.71 11.79 -13.65
CA ILE A 21 7.39 11.84 -14.30
C ILE A 21 6.96 13.27 -14.57
N LYS A 22 6.14 13.42 -15.62
CA LYS A 22 5.61 14.72 -16.04
C LYS A 22 4.11 14.75 -15.83
N LYS A 23 3.62 15.92 -15.42
CA LYS A 23 2.19 16.20 -15.28
C LYS A 23 1.50 16.17 -16.63
N LYS A 24 0.33 15.55 -16.71
CA LYS A 24 -0.57 15.60 -17.86
C LYS A 24 -1.62 16.70 -17.65
N SER A 25 -2.09 17.25 -18.76
CA SER A 25 -3.21 18.20 -18.75
C SER A 25 -4.55 17.50 -18.61
N ASP A 26 -4.65 16.30 -19.19
CA ASP A 26 -5.91 15.56 -19.27
C ASP A 26 -5.85 14.33 -18.36
N SER A 27 -6.97 13.98 -17.73
CA SER A 27 -7.10 12.76 -16.95
C SER A 27 -7.09 11.53 -17.86
N ILE A 28 -6.56 10.42 -17.35
CA ILE A 28 -6.60 9.12 -18.02
C ILE A 28 -7.89 8.41 -17.61
N VAL A 29 -8.60 7.85 -18.57
CA VAL A 29 -9.77 7.01 -18.33
C VAL A 29 -9.32 5.62 -17.97
N ILE A 30 -9.76 5.11 -16.83
CA ILE A 30 -9.40 3.77 -16.35
C ILE A 30 -10.42 2.77 -16.89
N ASP A 31 -10.24 2.32 -18.12
CA ASP A 31 -11.14 1.38 -18.80
C ASP A 31 -10.52 0.00 -19.06
N GLY A 32 -9.23 -0.17 -18.74
CA GLY A 32 -8.45 -1.39 -18.97
C GLY A 32 -7.82 -1.44 -20.36
N THR A 33 -7.79 -0.33 -21.09
CA THR A 33 -7.23 -0.25 -22.43
C THR A 33 -6.06 0.72 -22.48
N ILE A 34 -4.86 0.22 -22.54
CA ILE A 34 -3.67 1.05 -22.67
C ILE A 34 -3.56 1.55 -24.11
N ASN A 35 -3.94 2.79 -24.35
CA ASN A 35 -3.89 3.41 -25.66
C ASN A 35 -2.79 4.48 -25.74
N GLU A 36 -2.25 4.71 -26.98
CA GLU A 36 -1.15 5.64 -27.19
C GLU A 36 -1.52 7.11 -26.98
N LEU A 37 -2.80 7.48 -27.15
CA LEU A 37 -3.24 8.87 -26.98
C LEU A 37 -3.17 9.29 -25.51
N GLU A 38 -3.59 8.41 -24.62
CA GLU A 38 -3.60 8.67 -23.18
C GLU A 38 -2.24 8.42 -22.54
N TRP A 39 -1.51 7.38 -22.95
CA TRP A 39 -0.29 6.93 -22.33
C TRP A 39 1.01 7.32 -23.08
N GLY A 40 0.92 7.97 -24.24
CA GLY A 40 2.05 8.22 -25.14
C GLY A 40 3.22 9.01 -24.55
N ASN A 41 2.98 9.90 -23.59
CA ASN A 41 3.99 10.71 -22.92
C ASN A 41 4.36 10.21 -21.51
N SER A 42 3.92 9.03 -21.14
CA SER A 42 4.19 8.44 -19.83
C SER A 42 5.63 7.94 -19.73
N VAL A 43 6.20 8.01 -18.53
CA VAL A 43 7.52 7.44 -18.26
C VAL A 43 7.42 5.94 -18.12
N ILE A 44 8.39 5.21 -18.64
CA ILE A 44 8.37 3.76 -18.72
C ILE A 44 9.33 3.15 -17.70
N ALA A 45 8.85 2.16 -16.95
CA ALA A 45 9.64 1.27 -16.12
C ALA A 45 9.65 -0.12 -16.74
N GLU A 46 10.84 -0.64 -17.02
CA GLU A 46 11.10 -1.94 -17.62
C GLU A 46 12.32 -2.62 -16.95
N ASN A 47 12.74 -3.75 -17.50
CA ASN A 47 13.86 -4.54 -16.99
C ASN A 47 13.62 -5.07 -15.58
N PHE A 48 12.52 -5.81 -15.43
CA PHE A 48 12.18 -6.52 -14.21
C PHE A 48 13.14 -7.69 -13.97
N VAL A 49 13.33 -8.01 -12.70
CA VAL A 49 14.11 -9.17 -12.25
C VAL A 49 13.22 -10.12 -11.44
N GLU A 50 13.49 -11.42 -11.57
CA GLU A 50 12.85 -12.44 -10.76
C GLU A 50 13.48 -12.46 -9.37
N ILE A 51 12.70 -12.07 -8.36
CA ILE A 51 13.15 -12.01 -6.97
C ILE A 51 12.72 -13.24 -6.16
N ASN A 52 11.76 -14.02 -6.65
CA ASN A 52 11.31 -15.28 -6.05
C ASN A 52 10.81 -16.24 -7.15
N PRO A 53 11.26 -17.51 -7.19
CA PRO A 53 12.30 -18.14 -6.39
C PRO A 53 13.71 -17.69 -6.75
N GLY A 54 13.88 -16.93 -7.84
CA GLY A 54 15.16 -16.39 -8.27
C GLY A 54 15.79 -15.43 -7.25
N ASN A 55 17.03 -15.06 -7.51
CA ASN A 55 17.76 -14.06 -6.72
C ASN A 55 18.23 -12.94 -7.66
N ASN A 56 17.29 -12.05 -8.04
CA ASN A 56 17.51 -10.96 -8.98
C ASN A 56 18.00 -11.43 -10.38
N SER A 57 17.61 -12.63 -10.79
CA SER A 57 17.84 -13.11 -12.14
C SER A 57 16.93 -12.37 -13.15
N PRO A 58 17.32 -12.25 -14.43
CA PRO A 58 16.43 -11.65 -15.42
C PRO A 58 15.05 -12.31 -15.43
N SER A 59 13.97 -11.52 -15.46
CA SER A 59 12.61 -12.05 -15.55
C SER A 59 12.42 -12.88 -16.83
N LYS A 60 11.71 -13.98 -16.72
CA LYS A 60 11.36 -14.88 -17.84
C LYS A 60 10.24 -14.32 -18.73
N THR A 61 9.48 -13.37 -18.20
CA THR A 61 8.38 -12.70 -18.90
C THR A 61 8.58 -11.19 -18.85
N ARG A 62 8.25 -10.51 -19.93
CA ARG A 62 8.38 -9.05 -20.00
C ARG A 62 7.23 -8.39 -19.25
N THR A 63 7.54 -7.36 -18.50
CA THR A 63 6.57 -6.43 -17.93
C THR A 63 7.00 -5.01 -18.27
N LYS A 64 6.06 -4.22 -18.80
CA LYS A 64 6.22 -2.80 -19.07
C LYS A 64 5.24 -2.03 -18.21
N VAL A 65 5.72 -1.02 -17.48
CA VAL A 65 4.88 -0.15 -16.65
C VAL A 65 5.01 1.26 -17.16
N GLN A 66 3.89 1.92 -17.36
CA GLN A 66 3.81 3.33 -17.74
C GLN A 66 3.30 4.13 -16.56
N VAL A 67 3.94 5.25 -16.27
CA VAL A 67 3.63 6.08 -15.10
C VAL A 67 3.42 7.52 -15.53
N SER A 68 2.34 8.13 -15.08
CA SER A 68 2.01 9.52 -15.33
C SER A 68 1.19 10.08 -14.15
N TYR A 69 0.88 11.36 -14.13
CA TYR A 69 0.01 11.96 -13.13
C TYR A 69 -0.69 13.20 -13.66
N ASP A 70 -1.80 13.54 -13.03
CA ASP A 70 -2.47 14.84 -13.20
C ASP A 70 -2.50 15.62 -11.85
N THR A 71 -3.42 16.53 -11.69
CA THR A 71 -3.60 17.30 -10.45
C THR A 71 -4.07 16.44 -9.27
N ASN A 72 -4.82 15.36 -9.55
CA ASN A 72 -5.56 14.61 -8.54
C ASN A 72 -5.04 13.19 -8.34
N ASN A 73 -4.49 12.55 -9.40
CA ASN A 73 -4.19 11.14 -9.40
C ASN A 73 -2.78 10.83 -9.91
N LEU A 74 -2.17 9.82 -9.33
CA LEU A 74 -1.07 9.04 -9.91
C LEU A 74 -1.68 7.94 -10.77
N TYR A 75 -1.26 7.84 -12.02
CA TYR A 75 -1.70 6.83 -12.98
C TYR A 75 -0.59 5.84 -13.26
N VAL A 76 -0.92 4.56 -13.23
CA VAL A 76 0.02 3.46 -13.52
C VAL A 76 -0.67 2.45 -14.43
N ALA A 77 -0.05 2.13 -15.55
CA ALA A 77 -0.51 1.07 -16.44
C ALA A 77 0.52 -0.05 -16.54
N PHE A 78 0.06 -1.28 -16.40
CA PHE A 78 0.88 -2.48 -16.57
C PHE A 78 0.51 -3.19 -17.86
N HIS A 79 1.51 -3.43 -18.69
CA HIS A 79 1.43 -4.36 -19.80
C HIS A 79 2.26 -5.59 -19.43
N SER A 80 1.59 -6.65 -19.05
CA SER A 80 2.17 -7.88 -18.50
C SER A 80 2.15 -8.97 -19.58
N PHE A 81 3.27 -9.11 -20.31
CA PHE A 81 3.38 -10.09 -21.39
C PHE A 81 3.40 -11.51 -20.86
N ASP A 82 2.57 -12.38 -21.40
CA ASP A 82 2.49 -13.80 -21.05
C ASP A 82 1.68 -14.58 -22.09
N ASN A 83 1.66 -15.90 -22.00
CA ASN A 83 0.68 -16.72 -22.70
C ASN A 83 -0.69 -16.59 -22.00
N PRO A 84 -1.75 -16.09 -22.67
CA PRO A 84 -3.08 -15.92 -22.08
C PRO A 84 -3.66 -17.19 -21.45
N GLU A 85 -3.34 -18.38 -22.01
CA GLU A 85 -3.82 -19.67 -21.49
C GLU A 85 -3.22 -20.04 -20.11
N LEU A 86 -2.12 -19.41 -19.72
CA LEU A 86 -1.44 -19.64 -18.46
C LEU A 86 -1.84 -18.63 -17.37
N ILE A 87 -2.55 -17.57 -17.76
CA ILE A 87 -2.97 -16.52 -16.83
C ILE A 87 -4.07 -17.08 -15.92
N ARG A 88 -3.86 -16.96 -14.62
CA ARG A 88 -4.86 -17.30 -13.59
C ARG A 88 -5.51 -16.02 -13.11
N ALA A 89 -6.79 -15.88 -13.37
CA ALA A 89 -7.58 -14.75 -12.93
C ALA A 89 -9.02 -15.18 -12.65
N ASN A 90 -9.54 -14.75 -11.53
CA ASN A 90 -10.93 -14.97 -11.13
C ASN A 90 -11.62 -13.62 -10.92
N GLN A 91 -12.92 -13.58 -11.24
CA GLN A 91 -13.75 -12.48 -10.82
C GLN A 91 -14.06 -12.69 -9.34
N SER A 92 -13.47 -11.89 -8.48
CA SER A 92 -13.56 -12.04 -7.03
C SER A 92 -13.98 -10.74 -6.33
N LYS A 93 -14.23 -10.83 -5.06
CA LYS A 93 -14.45 -9.65 -4.22
C LYS A 93 -13.12 -8.90 -4.02
N ARG A 94 -13.21 -7.64 -3.57
CA ARG A 94 -12.05 -6.91 -3.08
C ARG A 94 -11.33 -7.73 -2.01
N ASP A 95 -10.02 -7.68 -2.01
CA ASP A 95 -9.10 -8.36 -1.08
C ASP A 95 -9.08 -9.91 -1.18
N ASP A 96 -9.59 -10.46 -2.29
CA ASP A 96 -9.65 -11.92 -2.54
C ASP A 96 -9.03 -12.25 -3.91
N ILE A 97 -7.78 -11.81 -4.14
CA ILE A 97 -7.02 -12.03 -5.39
C ILE A 97 -5.63 -12.62 -5.14
N GLU A 98 -5.37 -13.15 -3.95
CA GLU A 98 -4.01 -13.59 -3.58
C GLU A 98 -3.49 -14.74 -4.44
N ASP A 99 -4.38 -15.59 -4.96
CA ASP A 99 -4.06 -16.74 -5.80
C ASP A 99 -4.02 -16.44 -7.31
N ASP A 100 -4.35 -15.20 -7.70
CA ASP A 100 -4.39 -14.78 -9.10
C ASP A 100 -3.04 -14.24 -9.60
N ASP A 101 -2.83 -14.29 -10.94
CA ASP A 101 -1.87 -13.39 -11.58
C ASP A 101 -2.24 -11.97 -11.19
N ARG A 102 -1.28 -11.17 -10.71
CA ARG A 102 -1.56 -9.80 -10.28
C ARG A 102 -0.34 -8.90 -10.37
N VAL A 103 -0.61 -7.65 -10.54
CA VAL A 103 0.38 -6.57 -10.48
C VAL A 103 0.29 -5.84 -9.15
N ILE A 104 1.39 -5.27 -8.70
CA ILE A 104 1.47 -4.56 -7.43
C ILE A 104 2.27 -3.27 -7.63
N ILE A 105 1.74 -2.19 -7.09
CA ILE A 105 2.43 -0.92 -6.90
C ILE A 105 2.71 -0.79 -5.42
N SER A 106 3.97 -0.65 -5.04
CA SER A 106 4.40 -0.38 -3.68
C SER A 106 4.93 1.04 -3.59
N ILE A 107 4.41 1.84 -2.66
CA ILE A 107 4.76 3.26 -2.50
C ILE A 107 5.13 3.55 -1.05
N ASP A 108 6.27 4.20 -0.85
CA ASP A 108 6.62 4.90 0.39
C ASP A 108 6.55 6.41 0.10
N PRO A 109 5.41 7.05 0.42
CA PRO A 109 5.18 8.45 0.08
C PRO A 109 5.94 9.41 0.99
N ARG A 110 6.47 8.95 2.11
CA ARG A 110 7.28 9.73 3.04
C ARG A 110 8.77 9.64 2.77
N ASN A 111 9.19 8.67 1.97
CA ASN A 111 10.59 8.39 1.66
C ASN A 111 11.45 8.11 2.92
N ASP A 112 10.84 7.56 3.96
CA ASP A 112 11.48 7.25 5.24
C ASP A 112 11.79 5.75 5.44
N GLY A 113 11.28 4.90 4.56
CA GLY A 113 11.47 3.45 4.61
C GLY A 113 10.66 2.75 5.71
N VAL A 114 9.68 3.43 6.31
CA VAL A 114 8.96 2.93 7.48
C VAL A 114 7.66 2.23 7.09
N VAL A 115 6.86 2.85 6.23
CA VAL A 115 5.56 2.32 5.81
C VAL A 115 5.50 2.20 4.31
N GLU A 116 5.22 1.01 3.83
CA GLU A 116 4.85 0.71 2.45
C GLU A 116 3.32 0.71 2.34
N HIS A 117 2.80 1.43 1.36
CA HIS A 117 1.43 1.29 0.88
C HIS A 117 1.47 0.46 -0.39
N TYR A 118 0.67 -0.60 -0.47
CA TYR A 118 0.61 -1.41 -1.68
C TYR A 118 -0.80 -1.45 -2.26
N PHE A 119 -0.85 -1.44 -3.59
CA PHE A 119 -2.05 -1.49 -4.40
C PHE A 119 -1.86 -2.61 -5.42
N SER A 120 -2.72 -3.60 -5.37
CA SER A 120 -2.62 -4.78 -6.23
C SER A 120 -3.90 -4.98 -7.02
N SER A 121 -3.75 -5.37 -8.28
CA SER A 121 -4.89 -5.68 -9.14
C SER A 121 -4.64 -6.92 -9.97
N ASN A 122 -5.67 -7.77 -10.11
CA ASN A 122 -5.63 -8.90 -11.01
C ASN A 122 -5.98 -8.50 -12.45
N PRO A 123 -5.89 -9.39 -13.45
CA PRO A 123 -6.22 -9.10 -14.86
C PRO A 123 -7.66 -8.63 -15.13
N PHE A 124 -8.57 -8.76 -14.18
CA PHE A 124 -9.95 -8.27 -14.30
C PHE A 124 -10.20 -6.94 -13.56
N GLY A 125 -9.15 -6.35 -12.97
CA GLY A 125 -9.30 -5.10 -12.23
C GLY A 125 -9.78 -5.28 -10.79
N ASN A 126 -9.89 -6.51 -10.28
CA ASN A 126 -10.20 -6.74 -8.87
C ASN A 126 -9.04 -6.28 -7.99
N GLN A 127 -9.37 -5.61 -6.89
CA GLN A 127 -8.44 -4.86 -6.05
C GLN A 127 -8.06 -5.61 -4.78
N LEU A 128 -6.83 -5.37 -4.33
CA LEU A 128 -6.33 -5.67 -3.00
C LEU A 128 -5.36 -4.58 -2.60
N ASP A 129 -5.51 -4.01 -1.42
CA ASP A 129 -4.59 -3.00 -0.91
C ASP A 129 -4.30 -3.18 0.58
N GLY A 130 -3.32 -2.45 1.05
CA GLY A 130 -2.93 -2.50 2.46
C GLY A 130 -1.65 -1.73 2.73
N GLN A 131 -1.17 -1.88 3.96
CA GLN A 131 0.09 -1.31 4.41
C GLN A 131 1.01 -2.38 4.97
N LYS A 132 2.31 -2.19 4.79
CA LYS A 132 3.35 -2.95 5.49
C LYS A 132 4.15 -2.04 6.40
N PHE A 133 4.36 -2.48 7.61
CA PHE A 133 5.20 -1.83 8.59
C PHE A 133 6.27 -2.83 9.05
N GLY A 134 7.48 -2.68 8.55
CA GLY A 134 8.52 -3.70 8.68
C GLY A 134 8.04 -5.04 8.09
N ASN A 135 8.00 -6.10 8.91
CA ASN A 135 7.52 -7.43 8.50
C ASN A 135 6.04 -7.69 8.84
N SER A 136 5.27 -6.67 9.18
CA SER A 136 3.88 -6.81 9.57
C SER A 136 2.97 -6.25 8.50
N ASP A 137 2.14 -7.10 7.92
CA ASP A 137 1.07 -6.69 7.01
C ASP A 137 -0.13 -6.16 7.77
N ARG A 138 -0.75 -5.11 7.26
CA ARG A 138 -1.99 -4.50 7.73
C ARG A 138 -3.00 -4.51 6.59
N ASN A 139 -3.65 -5.63 6.40
CA ASN A 139 -4.67 -5.83 5.36
C ASN A 139 -6.01 -5.15 5.70
N SER A 140 -6.11 -4.51 6.87
CA SER A 140 -7.30 -3.76 7.29
C SER A 140 -7.26 -2.28 6.92
N TRP A 141 -6.22 -1.84 6.21
CA TRP A 141 -6.16 -0.51 5.64
C TRP A 141 -6.75 -0.55 4.24
N ASP A 142 -7.80 0.23 4.04
CA ASP A 142 -8.52 0.37 2.79
C ASP A 142 -8.35 1.78 2.22
N ALA A 143 -8.08 1.88 0.93
CA ALA A 143 -8.03 3.13 0.20
C ALA A 143 -9.12 3.21 -0.88
N ILE A 144 -9.49 4.42 -1.25
CA ILE A 144 -10.30 4.66 -2.45
C ILE A 144 -9.33 4.86 -3.61
N TRP A 145 -9.34 3.93 -4.56
CA TRP A 145 -8.56 3.98 -5.81
C TRP A 145 -9.29 3.22 -6.91
N TYR A 146 -8.85 3.34 -8.13
CA TYR A 146 -9.56 2.81 -9.29
C TYR A 146 -8.64 1.89 -10.08
N SER A 147 -9.19 0.81 -10.59
CA SER A 147 -8.49 -0.13 -11.47
C SER A 147 -9.43 -0.74 -12.48
N SER A 148 -8.90 -1.02 -13.64
CA SER A 148 -9.55 -1.81 -14.67
C SER A 148 -8.50 -2.67 -15.37
N GLY A 149 -8.90 -3.85 -15.81
CA GLY A 149 -7.96 -4.74 -16.48
C GLY A 149 -8.64 -5.66 -17.46
N ARG A 150 -7.86 -6.18 -18.39
CA ARG A 150 -8.32 -7.15 -19.41
C ARG A 150 -7.20 -8.10 -19.82
N ILE A 151 -7.57 -9.31 -20.19
CA ILE A 151 -6.67 -10.25 -20.86
C ILE A 151 -6.63 -9.87 -22.35
N VAL A 152 -5.42 -9.80 -22.90
CA VAL A 152 -5.14 -9.46 -24.30
C VAL A 152 -4.42 -10.62 -24.97
N GLU A 153 -4.24 -10.56 -26.31
CA GLU A 153 -3.66 -11.62 -27.10
C GLU A 153 -2.24 -12.07 -26.62
N ASN A 154 -1.47 -11.15 -26.06
CA ASN A 154 -0.08 -11.38 -25.65
C ASN A 154 0.15 -11.22 -24.13
N GLY A 155 -0.91 -11.35 -23.32
CA GLY A 155 -0.81 -11.23 -21.87
C GLY A 155 -2.04 -10.57 -21.24
N TYR A 156 -1.82 -9.59 -20.36
CA TYR A 156 -2.89 -8.79 -19.80
C TYR A 156 -2.46 -7.34 -19.54
N GLU A 157 -3.44 -6.46 -19.55
CA GLU A 157 -3.28 -5.04 -19.26
C GLU A 157 -4.04 -4.69 -17.99
N VAL A 158 -3.48 -3.81 -17.18
CA VAL A 158 -4.15 -3.25 -15.99
C VAL A 158 -3.82 -1.77 -15.90
N GLU A 159 -4.86 -0.95 -15.77
CA GLU A 159 -4.75 0.48 -15.49
C GLU A 159 -5.18 0.76 -14.06
N ILE A 160 -4.46 1.65 -13.40
CA ILE A 160 -4.66 2.00 -12.00
C ILE A 160 -4.58 3.53 -11.86
N ALA A 161 -5.53 4.12 -11.13
CA ALA A 161 -5.49 5.50 -10.69
C ALA A 161 -5.54 5.56 -9.17
N ILE A 162 -4.52 6.15 -8.57
CA ILE A 162 -4.41 6.33 -7.12
C ILE A 162 -4.54 7.83 -6.83
N PRO A 163 -5.64 8.27 -6.19
CA PRO A 163 -5.79 9.67 -5.80
C PRO A 163 -4.68 10.10 -4.84
N PHE A 164 -4.11 11.28 -5.03
CA PHE A 164 -3.12 11.83 -4.10
C PHE A 164 -3.69 12.03 -2.69
N SER A 165 -4.99 12.23 -2.58
CA SER A 165 -5.70 12.30 -1.30
C SER A 165 -5.64 11.01 -0.47
N THR A 166 -5.31 9.86 -1.07
CA THR A 166 -5.03 8.60 -0.38
C THR A 166 -3.85 8.73 0.59
N PHE A 167 -2.88 9.58 0.27
CA PHE A 167 -1.69 9.80 1.07
C PHE A 167 -1.83 11.05 1.96
N ARG A 168 -2.78 11.01 2.88
CA ARG A 168 -3.01 12.07 3.87
C ARG A 168 -1.73 12.30 4.67
N SER A 169 -1.53 13.49 5.16
CA SER A 169 -0.38 13.86 6.00
C SER A 169 1.02 13.74 5.36
N VAL A 170 1.12 13.74 4.03
CA VAL A 170 2.40 13.82 3.32
C VAL A 170 2.74 15.30 3.05
N ASN A 171 4.01 15.67 3.22
CA ASN A 171 4.47 17.02 2.89
C ASN A 171 4.34 17.28 1.37
N THR A 172 3.60 18.31 0.99
CA THR A 172 3.31 18.66 -0.41
C THR A 172 4.39 19.51 -1.08
N ASP A 173 5.33 20.07 -0.30
CA ASP A 173 6.29 21.02 -0.83
C ASP A 173 7.41 20.36 -1.66
N ASN A 174 7.61 19.05 -1.49
CA ASN A 174 8.57 18.28 -2.28
C ASN A 174 8.18 16.81 -2.30
N LEU A 175 7.38 16.41 -3.29
CA LEU A 175 6.96 15.03 -3.45
C LEU A 175 8.07 14.21 -4.11
N HIS A 176 8.87 13.60 -3.29
CA HIS A 176 9.88 12.64 -3.67
C HIS A 176 9.57 11.32 -3.00
N TRP A 177 8.88 10.45 -3.70
CA TRP A 177 8.43 9.16 -3.19
C TRP A 177 9.41 8.05 -3.55
N ARG A 178 9.33 6.96 -2.79
CA ARG A 178 9.89 5.68 -3.25
C ARG A 178 8.78 4.86 -3.85
N ILE A 179 9.09 4.16 -4.94
CA ILE A 179 8.14 3.33 -5.66
C ILE A 179 8.79 2.04 -6.14
N ASN A 180 8.04 0.98 -6.11
CA ASN A 180 8.39 -0.27 -6.77
C ASN A 180 7.17 -0.87 -7.47
N PHE A 181 7.44 -1.63 -8.52
CA PHE A 181 6.43 -2.38 -9.26
C PHE A 181 6.79 -3.85 -9.19
N SER A 182 5.79 -4.68 -8.93
CA SER A 182 5.96 -6.12 -8.86
C SER A 182 4.86 -6.85 -9.62
N ARG A 183 5.13 -8.08 -10.01
CA ARG A 183 4.18 -8.97 -10.65
C ARG A 183 4.24 -10.33 -9.97
N PHE A 184 3.10 -10.83 -9.49
CA PHE A 184 2.90 -12.19 -9.03
C PHE A 184 2.41 -13.07 -10.16
N ILE A 185 3.05 -14.22 -10.31
CA ILE A 185 2.83 -15.15 -11.43
C ILE A 185 2.68 -16.54 -10.83
N PRO A 186 1.46 -16.93 -10.38
CA PRO A 186 1.20 -18.26 -9.84
C PRO A 186 1.18 -19.28 -10.98
N ARG A 187 1.95 -20.36 -10.83
CA ARG A 187 2.01 -21.48 -11.77
C ARG A 187 1.96 -22.80 -11.00
N LYS A 188 1.81 -23.90 -11.71
CA LYS A 188 1.77 -25.24 -11.10
C LYS A 188 3.06 -25.59 -10.35
N GLU A 189 4.17 -25.09 -10.84
CA GLU A 189 5.52 -25.31 -10.28
C GLU A 189 5.82 -24.41 -9.07
N GLY A 190 4.93 -23.48 -8.75
CA GLY A 190 5.07 -22.51 -7.68
C GLY A 190 4.84 -21.08 -8.14
N THR A 191 4.76 -20.17 -7.19
CA THR A 191 4.56 -18.75 -7.46
C THR A 191 5.91 -18.06 -7.72
N ARG A 192 5.99 -17.38 -8.86
CA ARG A 192 7.09 -16.50 -9.20
C ARG A 192 6.72 -15.04 -8.87
N MET A 193 7.70 -14.29 -8.44
CA MET A 193 7.57 -12.85 -8.24
C MET A 193 8.66 -12.11 -9.02
N ASP A 194 8.25 -11.25 -9.91
CA ASP A 194 9.11 -10.33 -10.63
C ASP A 194 8.99 -8.92 -10.00
N SER A 195 10.11 -8.20 -9.94
CA SER A 195 10.17 -6.85 -9.37
C SER A 195 10.96 -5.92 -10.27
N TRP A 196 10.55 -4.65 -10.34
CA TRP A 196 11.28 -3.62 -11.06
C TRP A 196 12.60 -3.28 -10.39
N MET A 197 12.61 -3.24 -9.04
CA MET A 197 13.83 -3.08 -8.26
C MET A 197 14.35 -4.43 -7.81
N PRO A 198 15.67 -4.67 -7.90
CA PRO A 198 16.28 -5.83 -7.28
C PRO A 198 16.15 -5.76 -5.76
N VAL A 199 16.12 -6.91 -5.11
CA VAL A 199 15.96 -7.04 -3.65
C VAL A 199 17.21 -7.67 -3.05
N ASP A 200 17.82 -6.98 -2.12
CA ASP A 200 18.83 -7.54 -1.21
C ASP A 200 18.10 -8.18 -0.03
N ARG A 201 18.18 -9.51 0.07
CA ARG A 201 17.50 -10.30 1.11
C ARG A 201 18.14 -10.13 2.50
N ASP A 202 19.37 -9.66 2.55
CA ASP A 202 20.08 -9.39 3.81
C ASP A 202 19.70 -8.00 4.38
N ASN A 203 19.07 -7.15 3.55
CA ASN A 203 18.58 -5.86 3.98
C ASN A 203 17.14 -5.97 4.52
N THR A 204 16.97 -5.74 5.80
CA THR A 204 15.66 -5.83 6.49
C THR A 204 14.71 -4.68 6.17
N CYS A 205 15.21 -3.58 5.60
CA CYS A 205 14.37 -2.47 5.16
C CYS A 205 13.94 -2.65 3.69
N PHE A 206 12.80 -3.26 3.47
CA PHE A 206 12.30 -3.49 2.10
C PHE A 206 11.97 -2.19 1.35
N PRO A 207 11.21 -1.21 1.92
CA PRO A 207 10.93 0.05 1.23
C PRO A 207 12.18 0.91 0.96
N CYS A 208 13.27 0.71 1.73
CA CYS A 208 14.54 1.41 1.48
C CYS A 208 15.19 1.04 0.14
N GLN A 209 14.78 -0.09 -0.44
CA GLN A 209 15.32 -0.63 -1.69
C GLN A 209 14.51 -0.22 -2.92
N PHE A 210 13.41 0.48 -2.73
CA PHE A 210 12.57 0.96 -3.83
C PHE A 210 13.30 2.01 -4.68
N GLY A 211 12.89 2.14 -5.92
CA GLY A 211 13.31 3.23 -6.79
C GLY A 211 12.69 4.56 -6.40
N HIS A 212 13.13 5.63 -7.03
CA HIS A 212 12.66 6.98 -6.76
C HIS A 212 11.65 7.46 -7.79
N LEU A 213 10.56 8.04 -7.33
CA LEU A 213 9.58 8.74 -8.14
C LEU A 213 9.72 10.23 -7.90
N LYS A 214 10.07 10.97 -8.95
CA LYS A 214 10.37 12.40 -8.93
C LYS A 214 9.51 13.15 -9.96
N GLY A 215 9.52 14.48 -9.87
CA GLY A 215 8.82 15.34 -10.82
C GLY A 215 7.36 15.62 -10.49
N ILE A 216 6.84 15.11 -9.36
CA ILE A 216 5.48 15.39 -8.93
C ILE A 216 5.40 16.81 -8.38
N GLN A 217 4.61 17.67 -9.03
CA GLN A 217 4.43 19.08 -8.69
C GLN A 217 2.96 19.50 -8.90
N ASP A 218 2.52 20.52 -8.18
CA ASP A 218 1.19 21.13 -8.34
C ASP A 218 0.04 20.12 -8.28
N VAL A 219 0.07 19.26 -7.27
CA VAL A 219 -0.98 18.26 -7.01
C VAL A 219 -1.87 18.68 -5.84
N GLU A 220 -3.11 18.24 -5.88
CA GLU A 220 -4.07 18.43 -4.79
C GLU A 220 -4.07 17.19 -3.87
N ILE A 221 -3.44 17.30 -2.71
CA ILE A 221 -3.45 16.24 -1.68
C ILE A 221 -4.61 16.46 -0.67
N GLN A 222 -5.40 17.50 -0.85
CA GLN A 222 -6.51 17.77 0.07
C GLN A 222 -7.56 16.67 -0.04
N SER A 223 -7.67 15.88 1.01
CA SER A 223 -8.81 14.99 1.16
C SER A 223 -10.08 15.83 1.29
N PRO A 224 -11.17 15.45 0.62
CA PRO A 224 -12.46 16.06 0.89
C PRO A 224 -12.86 15.86 2.36
N ILE A 225 -13.78 16.65 2.85
CA ILE A 225 -14.45 16.34 4.11
C ILE A 225 -15.21 15.03 3.91
N GLU A 226 -14.91 14.04 4.71
CA GLU A 226 -15.56 12.74 4.66
C GLU A 226 -16.58 12.64 5.81
N LEU A 227 -17.78 12.24 5.46
CA LEU A 227 -18.84 11.94 6.42
C LEU A 227 -18.99 10.43 6.49
N LEU A 228 -18.85 9.88 7.70
CA LEU A 228 -18.82 8.44 7.96
C LEU A 228 -19.99 8.05 8.85
N PRO A 229 -21.23 8.00 8.33
CA PRO A 229 -22.35 7.49 9.08
C PRO A 229 -22.22 5.97 9.28
N SER A 230 -22.55 5.48 10.46
CA SER A 230 -22.61 4.04 10.77
C SER A 230 -23.91 3.66 11.41
N LEU A 231 -24.48 2.53 10.99
CA LEU A 231 -25.67 1.93 11.59
C LEU A 231 -25.38 0.46 11.86
N VAL A 232 -25.50 0.07 13.11
CA VAL A 232 -25.25 -1.31 13.55
C VAL A 232 -26.51 -1.88 14.16
N GLY A 233 -26.87 -3.08 13.72
CA GLY A 233 -27.90 -3.89 14.31
C GLY A 233 -27.33 -5.16 14.91
N SER A 234 -27.62 -5.47 16.16
CA SER A 234 -27.26 -6.74 16.77
C SER A 234 -28.49 -7.45 17.32
N SER A 235 -28.52 -8.76 17.24
CA SER A 235 -29.61 -9.61 17.75
C SER A 235 -29.03 -10.85 18.39
N GLU A 236 -28.85 -10.81 19.70
CA GLU A 236 -28.55 -12.01 20.52
C GLU A 236 -29.77 -12.50 21.29
N ASN A 237 -30.27 -11.72 22.23
CA ASN A 237 -31.49 -12.01 23.02
C ASN A 237 -32.59 -10.97 22.78
N SER A 238 -32.25 -9.81 22.28
CA SER A 238 -33.14 -8.73 21.85
C SER A 238 -32.46 -7.96 20.70
N PHE A 239 -33.27 -7.42 19.79
CA PHE A 239 -32.75 -6.53 18.74
C PHE A 239 -32.33 -5.21 19.35
N SER A 240 -31.06 -4.84 19.13
CA SER A 240 -30.52 -3.53 19.46
C SER A 240 -29.95 -2.88 18.23
N SER A 241 -30.12 -1.56 18.11
CA SER A 241 -29.52 -0.78 17.01
C SER A 241 -28.73 0.39 17.58
N SER A 242 -27.58 0.68 16.98
CA SER A 242 -26.71 1.79 17.34
C SER A 242 -26.42 2.63 16.10
N LEU A 243 -26.52 3.94 16.25
CA LEU A 243 -26.18 4.91 15.22
C LEU A 243 -24.89 5.63 15.62
N GLY A 244 -23.91 5.64 14.73
CA GLY A 244 -22.67 6.38 14.88
C GLY A 244 -22.49 7.39 13.75
N PHE A 245 -21.63 8.36 13.97
CA PHE A 245 -21.31 9.38 12.98
C PHE A 245 -19.85 9.82 13.11
N GLY A 246 -19.11 9.75 12.01
CA GLY A 246 -17.75 10.26 11.93
C GLY A 246 -17.63 11.40 10.92
N ILE A 247 -16.68 12.29 11.17
CA ILE A 247 -16.26 13.33 10.24
C ILE A 247 -14.74 13.35 10.19
N ALA A 248 -14.16 13.20 9.00
CA ALA A 248 -12.75 13.40 8.76
C ALA A 248 -12.56 14.63 7.87
N PHE A 249 -11.59 15.46 8.19
CA PHE A 249 -11.33 16.70 7.45
C PHE A 249 -9.85 17.05 7.45
N PRO A 250 -9.37 17.70 6.38
CA PRO A 250 -7.99 18.17 6.30
C PRO A 250 -7.74 19.36 7.23
N MET A 251 -6.56 19.39 7.86
CA MET A 251 -6.05 20.52 8.64
C MET A 251 -4.83 21.13 7.94
N GLY A 252 -5.06 21.95 6.91
CA GLY A 252 -4.01 22.48 6.06
C GLY A 252 -3.48 21.42 5.07
N LYS A 253 -2.21 21.55 4.64
CA LYS A 253 -1.63 20.74 3.56
C LYS A 253 -1.07 19.38 4.00
N SER A 254 -0.79 19.22 5.29
CA SER A 254 -0.03 18.06 5.78
C SER A 254 -0.54 17.51 7.12
N ALA A 255 -1.79 17.77 7.43
CA ALA A 255 -2.45 17.21 8.60
C ALA A 255 -3.91 16.89 8.32
N SER A 256 -4.46 15.93 9.04
CA SER A 256 -5.87 15.56 9.03
C SER A 256 -6.38 15.41 10.45
N ALA A 257 -7.66 15.65 10.64
CA ALA A 257 -8.37 15.37 11.89
C ALA A 257 -9.60 14.52 11.60
N GLU A 258 -9.90 13.63 12.51
CA GLU A 258 -11.10 12.80 12.49
C GLU A 258 -11.75 12.84 13.86
N VAL A 259 -13.05 13.05 13.88
CA VAL A 259 -13.88 13.04 15.09
C VAL A 259 -15.02 12.07 14.86
N THR A 260 -15.24 11.17 15.79
CA THR A 260 -16.34 10.21 15.70
C THR A 260 -17.17 10.17 16.98
N LEU A 261 -18.46 10.17 16.79
CA LEU A 261 -19.47 10.05 17.83
C LEU A 261 -20.05 8.65 17.79
N ASN A 262 -20.13 8.01 18.94
CA ASN A 262 -20.67 6.66 19.10
C ASN A 262 -20.16 5.69 18.01
N PRO A 263 -18.83 5.59 17.84
CA PRO A 263 -18.25 4.77 16.79
C PRO A 263 -18.63 3.31 16.98
N ASP A 264 -18.95 2.65 15.85
CA ASP A 264 -19.22 1.21 15.87
C ASP A 264 -17.93 0.42 16.09
N PHE A 265 -17.85 -0.23 17.22
CA PHE A 265 -16.77 -1.15 17.54
C PHE A 265 -17.27 -2.62 17.69
N SER A 266 -18.50 -2.92 17.24
CA SER A 266 -19.12 -4.23 17.40
C SER A 266 -18.42 -5.36 16.64
N GLN A 267 -17.68 -5.04 15.56
CA GLN A 267 -16.92 -6.04 14.80
C GLN A 267 -15.71 -6.63 15.56
N VAL A 268 -15.40 -6.09 16.72
CA VAL A 268 -14.25 -6.51 17.53
C VAL A 268 -14.43 -7.88 18.14
N GLU A 269 -15.65 -8.27 18.45
CA GLU A 269 -15.94 -9.51 19.20
C GLU A 269 -16.25 -10.71 18.30
N SER A 270 -16.79 -10.50 17.10
CA SER A 270 -17.33 -11.60 16.29
C SER A 270 -16.30 -12.41 15.50
N ASN A 271 -15.09 -11.91 15.25
CA ASN A 271 -14.16 -12.53 14.32
C ASN A 271 -13.05 -13.39 14.93
N GLN A 272 -12.98 -13.56 16.25
CA GLN A 272 -11.92 -14.39 16.85
C GLN A 272 -12.40 -15.20 18.05
N THR A 273 -12.96 -16.37 17.76
CA THR A 273 -13.06 -17.45 18.75
C THR A 273 -11.68 -18.09 18.94
N LYS A 274 -10.77 -17.43 19.64
CA LYS A 274 -9.60 -18.09 20.23
C LYS A 274 -9.95 -18.43 21.68
N ILE A 275 -10.36 -19.65 21.88
CA ILE A 275 -10.46 -20.26 23.22
C ILE A 275 -9.04 -20.65 23.61
N ASP A 276 -8.35 -19.81 24.36
CA ASP A 276 -7.06 -20.16 24.97
C ASP A 276 -7.26 -20.33 26.49
N ILE A 277 -7.39 -21.58 26.89
CA ILE A 277 -7.74 -21.96 28.28
C ILE A 277 -6.50 -21.87 29.21
N ASN A 278 -5.27 -21.69 28.67
CA ASN A 278 -4.02 -21.80 29.45
C ASN A 278 -2.95 -20.73 29.17
N SER A 279 -3.31 -19.55 28.69
CA SER A 279 -2.32 -18.49 28.45
C SER A 279 -2.13 -17.61 29.68
N GLN A 280 -0.93 -17.57 30.24
CA GLN A 280 -0.53 -16.62 31.30
C GLN A 280 -0.22 -15.22 30.78
N THR A 281 -0.31 -14.98 29.48
CA THR A 281 -0.08 -13.69 28.84
C THR A 281 -1.42 -13.12 28.34
N ALA A 282 -1.60 -11.80 28.49
CA ALA A 282 -2.76 -11.12 27.96
C ALA A 282 -2.86 -11.33 26.44
N LEU A 283 -4.01 -11.82 25.96
CA LEU A 283 -4.27 -12.02 24.54
C LEU A 283 -4.21 -10.68 23.80
N SER A 284 -3.32 -10.59 22.82
CA SER A 284 -3.21 -9.40 21.98
C SER A 284 -3.87 -9.66 20.63
N TYR A 285 -5.01 -8.99 20.40
CA TYR A 285 -5.70 -9.03 19.12
C TYR A 285 -5.23 -7.92 18.17
N PRO A 286 -5.19 -8.16 16.85
CA PRO A 286 -4.94 -7.11 15.87
C PRO A 286 -6.05 -6.05 15.91
N GLU A 287 -5.69 -4.79 15.69
CA GLU A 287 -6.69 -3.71 15.55
C GLU A 287 -7.31 -3.79 14.15
N THR A 288 -8.63 -3.83 14.09
CA THR A 288 -9.40 -3.92 12.84
C THR A 288 -10.32 -2.71 12.61
N ARG A 289 -10.47 -1.85 13.62
CA ARG A 289 -11.36 -0.69 13.55
C ARG A 289 -10.70 0.42 12.72
N PRO A 290 -11.34 0.91 11.63
CA PRO A 290 -10.76 1.88 10.71
C PRO A 290 -10.22 3.13 11.41
N PHE A 291 -10.96 3.69 12.37
CA PHE A 291 -10.55 4.87 13.12
C PHE A 291 -9.18 4.73 13.79
N PHE A 292 -8.84 3.55 14.32
CA PHE A 292 -7.57 3.32 15.00
C PHE A 292 -6.46 2.80 14.09
N ASN A 293 -6.77 2.33 12.88
CA ASN A 293 -5.78 1.79 11.97
C ASN A 293 -4.92 2.86 11.32
N GLU A 294 -5.53 3.97 10.92
CA GLU A 294 -4.80 5.07 10.31
C GLU A 294 -3.90 5.77 11.33
N GLY A 295 -2.60 5.87 11.04
CA GLY A 295 -1.61 6.52 11.88
C GLY A 295 -1.19 5.75 13.15
N ILE A 296 -1.60 4.49 13.29
CA ILE A 296 -1.21 3.66 14.45
C ILE A 296 0.32 3.44 14.53
N ASP A 297 1.01 3.58 13.41
CA ASP A 297 2.48 3.55 13.32
C ASP A 297 3.15 4.66 14.14
N LEU A 298 2.51 5.81 14.30
CA LEU A 298 3.00 6.91 15.15
C LEU A 298 2.95 6.55 16.64
N PHE A 299 2.05 5.67 17.04
CA PHE A 299 1.83 5.24 18.42
C PHE A 299 2.48 3.90 18.76
N ASN A 300 3.12 3.24 17.78
CA ASN A 300 3.80 1.97 17.96
C ASN A 300 5.26 2.10 17.54
N THR A 301 6.19 1.84 18.44
CA THR A 301 7.61 1.78 18.08
C THR A 301 7.87 0.51 17.26
N GLY A 302 8.36 0.68 16.05
CA GLY A 302 8.75 -0.42 15.19
C GLY A 302 9.84 -1.30 15.84
N SER A 303 9.78 -2.60 15.59
CA SER A 303 10.84 -3.51 16.00
C SER A 303 12.02 -3.37 15.04
N PHE A 304 13.09 -2.71 15.43
CA PHE A 304 14.37 -2.82 14.75
C PHE A 304 15.14 -4.03 15.34
N GLY A 305 15.21 -5.10 14.56
CA GLY A 305 15.95 -6.31 14.94
C GLY A 305 15.28 -7.12 16.07
N TRP A 306 16.08 -7.68 16.97
CA TRP A 306 15.66 -8.58 18.07
C TRP A 306 14.95 -7.87 19.25
N LYS A 307 14.66 -6.58 19.17
CA LYS A 307 13.99 -5.86 20.26
C LYS A 307 12.49 -6.13 20.24
N PRO A 308 11.86 -6.38 21.40
CA PRO A 308 10.43 -6.60 21.47
C PRO A 308 9.68 -5.34 20.98
N LYS A 309 8.60 -5.56 20.22
CA LYS A 309 7.68 -4.47 19.84
C LYS A 309 7.10 -3.86 21.11
N VAL A 310 7.38 -2.60 21.35
CA VAL A 310 6.73 -1.85 22.43
C VAL A 310 5.51 -1.17 21.83
N ARG A 311 4.33 -1.62 22.21
CA ARG A 311 3.08 -0.89 21.91
C ARG A 311 2.90 0.18 22.98
N THR A 312 3.02 1.43 22.57
CA THR A 312 2.81 2.56 23.49
C THR A 312 1.34 2.81 23.74
N VAL A 313 0.46 2.43 22.81
CA VAL A 313 -0.99 2.54 22.94
C VAL A 313 -1.64 1.21 22.55
N TYR A 314 -2.42 0.65 23.44
CA TYR A 314 -3.27 -0.50 23.15
C TYR A 314 -4.72 -0.02 22.94
N THR A 315 -5.04 0.29 21.68
CA THR A 315 -6.30 0.89 21.27
C THR A 315 -7.54 0.05 21.64
N ARG A 316 -7.39 -1.27 21.72
CA ARG A 316 -8.47 -2.17 22.13
C ARG A 316 -8.89 -2.06 23.60
N SER A 317 -8.11 -1.37 24.45
CA SER A 317 -8.57 -0.99 25.78
C SER A 317 -9.68 0.08 25.76
N ILE A 318 -9.83 0.77 24.62
CA ILE A 318 -10.91 1.73 24.36
C ILE A 318 -12.10 0.94 23.80
N ASN A 319 -13.00 0.48 24.68
CA ASN A 319 -14.03 -0.47 24.26
C ASN A 319 -15.27 0.21 23.65
N GLN A 320 -15.83 1.23 24.28
CA GLN A 320 -17.06 1.88 23.82
C GLN A 320 -17.03 3.38 24.12
N PRO A 321 -16.18 4.17 23.45
CA PRO A 321 -16.18 5.60 23.68
C PRO A 321 -17.41 6.23 23.05
N SER A 322 -18.03 7.16 23.74
CA SER A 322 -19.11 7.97 23.16
C SER A 322 -18.57 8.98 22.15
N LEU A 323 -17.32 9.38 22.31
CA LEU A 323 -16.60 10.32 21.45
C LEU A 323 -15.14 9.85 21.32
N ALA A 324 -14.61 9.91 20.11
CA ALA A 324 -13.19 9.78 19.90
C ALA A 324 -12.69 10.83 18.89
N ALA A 325 -11.47 11.29 19.07
CA ALA A 325 -10.84 12.26 18.19
C ALA A 325 -9.39 11.86 17.90
N LYS A 326 -8.98 12.07 16.65
CA LYS A 326 -7.64 11.78 16.15
C LYS A 326 -7.14 12.95 15.31
N VAL A 327 -5.90 13.31 15.49
CA VAL A 327 -5.18 14.27 14.63
C VAL A 327 -3.86 13.64 14.22
N LEU A 328 -3.58 13.64 12.93
CA LEU A 328 -2.34 13.14 12.34
C LEU A 328 -1.73 14.22 11.47
N GLY A 329 -0.42 14.37 11.51
CA GLY A 329 0.23 15.35 10.66
C GLY A 329 1.74 15.17 10.57
N GLN A 330 2.32 15.90 9.62
CA GLN A 330 3.76 15.94 9.40
C GLN A 330 4.22 17.38 9.15
N LYS A 331 5.36 17.75 9.73
CA LYS A 331 6.02 19.03 9.46
C LYS A 331 7.52 18.78 9.21
N GLY A 332 7.94 18.93 7.96
CA GLY A 332 9.29 18.52 7.55
C GLY A 332 9.49 17.01 7.81
N ASN A 333 10.52 16.65 8.54
CA ASN A 333 10.83 15.27 8.93
C ASN A 333 10.15 14.82 10.24
N THR A 334 9.36 15.68 10.86
CA THR A 334 8.70 15.37 12.14
C THR A 334 7.25 15.01 11.89
N GLN A 335 6.85 13.82 12.35
CA GLN A 335 5.45 13.38 12.39
C GLN A 335 4.90 13.62 13.78
N TYR A 336 3.61 13.93 13.86
CA TYR A 336 2.91 14.10 15.11
C TYR A 336 1.50 13.49 15.02
N GLY A 337 1.05 12.97 16.13
CA GLY A 337 -0.27 12.38 16.27
C GLY A 337 -0.86 12.66 17.64
N TYR A 338 -2.17 12.86 17.65
CA TYR A 338 -2.99 12.92 18.86
C TYR A 338 -4.13 11.91 18.72
N LEU A 339 -4.38 11.16 19.77
CA LEU A 339 -5.51 10.25 19.89
C LEU A 339 -6.13 10.44 21.26
N GLY A 340 -7.44 10.70 21.27
CA GLY A 340 -8.24 10.85 22.50
C GLY A 340 -9.61 10.19 22.37
N SER A 341 -10.14 9.72 23.49
CA SER A 341 -11.45 9.10 23.58
C SER A 341 -12.08 9.32 24.94
#